data_6994f3c40d0386f9773f1e06b9c12257
#
_entry.id   6994f3c40d0386f9773f1e06b9c12257
#
_cell.length_a   1.000
_cell.length_b   1.000
_cell.length_c   1.000
_cell.angle_alpha   90.00
_cell.angle_beta   90.00
_cell.angle_gamma   90.00
#
_symmetry.space_group_name_H-M   'P 1'
#
loop_
_entity.id
_entity.type
_entity.pdbx_description
1 polymer ?
#
loop_
_entity_poly.entity_id
_entity_poly.type
_entity_poly.pdbx_seq_one_letter_code
_entity_poly.pdbx_strand_id
1 'polypeptide(L)'
;MAKLSSEERAMFPLTDIKSVVKLFTTHLNKNKEPNLAILSIIVGHIENTLTCARGAAAQETSLTSSLPVDYDDCATAGGGGGLQTDRYSDVDCTLPVVEYKSVEALYHRFLAIIKAHVDVTAFGTPKYATRELVKRISDVVWCTLSSSYYKDRAHLQSIYSYMTGAKLDSSGTTLAVVAACQALGYNDVHLALSEDHTWVVFGEKGQHTVEVTWHGKGNEDKRGIPVTDEVYSKSWLYVNGQPVICDRYMEVATIVSNMNPGISATTDSEEVMLLQQALLWSLYDAGHLAKYPMAIDNLGDLEEMMPTKGRQPATKMYEEAITSAVRYYDNQHVYPYTYLGGYCYRNKLYKQALKYWAKAASVIKNYNYSRDDEEIYKEFLEIANELIPHIMRVVSSGISARSILKDPECFAYLIEFYDGICEWEEGSATPVLHIGWAKALFNTISKFDAHVRSHVKMICIDPDSSDNGDLQGSAVEKAAAAEARTSQDQNGNMATDCINLTEEVR
;
A
#
# COMPACT_ATOMS: atom_id res chain seq x y z
N MET A 1 14.87 -10.37 24.28
CA MET A 1 14.29 -11.03 23.11
C MET A 1 13.18 -11.97 23.56
N ALA A 2 11.96 -11.71 23.14
CA ALA A 2 10.81 -12.54 23.51
C ALA A 2 10.88 -13.88 22.73
N LYS A 3 11.38 -14.91 23.39
CA LYS A 3 11.14 -16.29 22.93
C LYS A 3 9.65 -16.61 23.13
N LEU A 4 9.10 -17.49 22.31
CA LEU A 4 7.76 -17.99 22.58
C LEU A 4 7.70 -18.59 23.99
N SER A 5 6.70 -18.18 24.76
CA SER A 5 6.43 -18.70 26.09
C SER A 5 6.03 -20.20 26.04
N SER A 6 6.01 -20.87 27.17
CA SER A 6 5.54 -22.26 27.20
C SER A 6 4.11 -22.44 26.74
N GLU A 7 3.23 -21.45 27.01
CA GLU A 7 1.85 -21.45 26.54
C GLU A 7 1.77 -21.29 25.02
N GLU A 8 2.53 -20.37 24.43
CA GLU A 8 2.57 -20.17 22.97
C GLU A 8 3.14 -21.40 22.25
N ARG A 9 4.16 -22.03 22.82
CA ARG A 9 4.71 -23.31 22.29
C ARG A 9 3.70 -24.44 22.34
N ALA A 10 2.83 -24.46 23.34
CA ALA A 10 1.77 -25.47 23.46
C ALA A 10 0.63 -25.31 22.45
N MET A 11 0.58 -24.17 21.71
CA MET A 11 -0.39 -23.97 20.63
C MET A 11 0.02 -24.68 19.33
N PHE A 12 1.26 -25.13 19.21
CA PHE A 12 1.71 -25.90 18.04
C PHE A 12 1.32 -27.38 18.16
N PRO A 13 1.10 -28.07 17.02
CA PRO A 13 1.22 -27.57 15.66
C PRO A 13 0.08 -26.62 15.29
N LEU A 14 0.38 -25.60 14.43
CA LEU A 14 -0.64 -24.72 13.85
C LEU A 14 -1.18 -25.38 12.58
N THR A 15 -2.48 -25.56 12.50
CA THR A 15 -3.11 -26.34 11.42
C THR A 15 -4.25 -25.59 10.71
N ASP A 16 -4.68 -24.47 11.27
CA ASP A 16 -5.81 -23.68 10.81
C ASP A 16 -5.64 -22.19 11.13
N ILE A 17 -6.44 -21.34 10.50
CA ILE A 17 -6.39 -19.89 10.66
C ILE A 17 -6.60 -19.49 12.12
N LYS A 18 -7.53 -20.14 12.83
CA LYS A 18 -7.86 -19.81 14.24
C LYS A 18 -6.66 -20.01 15.14
N SER A 19 -5.89 -21.08 14.95
CA SER A 19 -4.67 -21.38 15.73
C SER A 19 -3.57 -20.33 15.47
N VAL A 20 -3.39 -19.89 14.22
CA VAL A 20 -2.42 -18.84 13.87
C VAL A 20 -2.83 -17.51 14.48
N VAL A 21 -4.08 -17.06 14.27
CA VAL A 21 -4.61 -15.81 14.84
C VAL A 21 -4.52 -15.83 16.36
N LYS A 22 -4.84 -16.95 17.02
CA LYS A 22 -4.71 -17.09 18.48
C LYS A 22 -3.27 -16.93 18.94
N LEU A 23 -2.31 -17.52 18.23
CA LEU A 23 -0.89 -17.36 18.55
C LEU A 23 -0.45 -15.90 18.41
N PHE A 24 -0.77 -15.24 17.30
CA PHE A 24 -0.44 -13.84 17.05
C PHE A 24 -1.04 -12.94 18.13
N THR A 25 -2.34 -13.02 18.36
CA THR A 25 -3.04 -12.22 19.38
C THR A 25 -2.46 -12.44 20.77
N THR A 26 -2.16 -13.69 21.15
CA THR A 26 -1.54 -14.01 22.45
C THR A 26 -0.14 -13.39 22.54
N HIS A 27 0.65 -13.51 21.49
CA HIS A 27 2.02 -12.98 21.44
C HIS A 27 2.04 -11.45 21.53
N LEU A 28 1.17 -10.76 20.79
CA LEU A 28 1.05 -9.31 20.80
C LEU A 28 0.57 -8.79 22.17
N ASN A 29 -0.42 -9.42 22.76
CA ASN A 29 -0.96 -9.01 24.06
C ASN A 29 0.05 -9.18 25.23
N LYS A 30 0.97 -10.14 25.13
CA LYS A 30 1.94 -10.43 26.18
C LYS A 30 3.27 -9.70 26.02
N ASN A 31 3.60 -9.29 24.81
CA ASN A 31 4.92 -8.76 24.48
C ASN A 31 4.82 -7.35 23.90
N LYS A 32 5.44 -6.38 24.56
CA LYS A 32 5.64 -5.05 23.99
C LYS A 32 6.62 -5.04 22.82
N GLU A 33 7.48 -6.05 22.76
CA GLU A 33 8.47 -6.30 21.72
C GLU A 33 8.20 -7.67 21.07
N PRO A 34 7.14 -7.83 20.27
CA PRO A 34 6.86 -9.07 19.56
C PRO A 34 8.04 -9.47 18.69
N ASN A 35 8.31 -10.78 18.61
CA ASN A 35 9.44 -11.30 17.85
C ASN A 35 9.13 -11.32 16.36
N LEU A 36 9.61 -10.31 15.63
CA LEU A 36 9.35 -10.14 14.21
C LEU A 36 9.84 -11.33 13.39
N ALA A 37 11.02 -11.88 13.72
CA ALA A 37 11.57 -13.01 12.98
C ALA A 37 10.71 -14.27 13.08
N ILE A 38 10.23 -14.60 14.29
CA ILE A 38 9.38 -15.78 14.50
C ILE A 38 8.05 -15.61 13.77
N LEU A 39 7.39 -14.45 13.90
CA LEU A 39 6.11 -14.19 13.25
C LEU A 39 6.23 -14.22 11.72
N SER A 40 7.30 -13.62 11.16
CA SER A 40 7.59 -13.65 9.72
C SER A 40 7.91 -15.08 9.22
N ILE A 41 8.57 -15.91 10.03
CA ILE A 41 8.82 -17.31 9.66
C ILE A 41 7.51 -18.09 9.59
N ILE A 42 6.59 -17.87 10.52
CA ILE A 42 5.31 -18.60 10.58
C ILE A 42 4.47 -18.29 9.35
N VAL A 43 4.19 -17.00 9.07
CA VAL A 43 3.35 -16.63 7.91
C VAL A 43 4.04 -16.95 6.59
N GLY A 44 5.36 -16.75 6.50
CA GLY A 44 6.12 -17.08 5.30
C GLY A 44 6.15 -18.59 5.00
N HIS A 45 6.16 -19.44 6.04
CA HIS A 45 6.02 -20.90 5.86
C HIS A 45 4.67 -21.25 5.22
N ILE A 46 3.58 -20.70 5.75
CA ILE A 46 2.23 -20.97 5.26
C ILE A 46 2.09 -20.46 3.81
N GLU A 47 2.44 -19.20 3.59
CA GLU A 47 2.36 -18.55 2.29
C GLU A 47 3.16 -19.31 1.22
N ASN A 48 4.44 -19.58 1.46
CA ASN A 48 5.29 -20.29 0.50
C ASN A 48 4.78 -21.70 0.21
N THR A 49 4.27 -22.42 1.20
CA THR A 49 3.74 -23.77 0.99
C THR A 49 2.48 -23.74 0.13
N LEU A 50 1.60 -22.75 0.34
CA LEU A 50 0.33 -22.66 -0.40
C LEU A 50 0.49 -22.09 -1.80
N THR A 51 1.46 -21.21 -2.02
CA THR A 51 1.63 -20.50 -3.30
C THR A 51 2.72 -21.14 -4.17
N CYS A 52 3.93 -21.29 -3.65
CA CYS A 52 5.07 -21.77 -4.44
C CYS A 52 4.98 -23.27 -4.74
N ALA A 53 4.55 -24.11 -3.80
CA ALA A 53 4.45 -25.55 -4.01
C ALA A 53 3.31 -25.91 -4.98
N ARG A 54 2.16 -25.22 -4.88
CA ARG A 54 1.03 -25.41 -5.82
C ARG A 54 1.35 -24.88 -7.21
N GLY A 55 2.07 -23.78 -7.33
CA GLY A 55 2.51 -23.24 -8.61
C GLY A 55 3.45 -24.20 -9.37
N ALA A 56 4.35 -24.90 -8.68
CA ALA A 56 5.22 -25.92 -9.27
C ALA A 56 4.40 -27.12 -9.80
N ALA A 57 3.43 -27.61 -9.03
CA ALA A 57 2.55 -28.69 -9.44
C ALA A 57 1.66 -28.33 -10.64
N ALA A 58 1.19 -27.07 -10.72
CA ALA A 58 0.40 -26.58 -11.85
C ALA A 58 1.25 -26.45 -13.14
N GLN A 59 2.53 -26.09 -13.03
CA GLN A 59 3.44 -26.04 -14.17
C GLN A 59 3.79 -27.44 -14.71
N GLU A 60 3.94 -28.45 -13.84
CA GLU A 60 4.16 -29.85 -14.29
C GLU A 60 2.94 -30.42 -15.02
N THR A 61 1.72 -30.08 -14.63
CA THR A 61 0.50 -30.47 -15.32
C THR A 61 0.28 -29.73 -16.64
N SER A 62 0.74 -28.50 -16.79
CA SER A 62 0.63 -27.72 -18.03
C SER A 62 1.63 -28.15 -19.11
N LEU A 63 2.75 -28.76 -18.74
CA LEU A 63 3.73 -29.31 -19.70
C LEU A 63 3.25 -30.58 -20.40
N THR A 64 2.16 -31.19 -19.92
CA THR A 64 1.57 -32.41 -20.54
C THR A 64 0.36 -32.13 -21.41
N SER A 65 -0.12 -30.87 -21.53
CA SER A 65 -1.25 -30.50 -22.39
C SER A 65 -0.91 -29.29 -23.25
N SER A 66 -0.17 -29.52 -24.35
CA SER A 66 0.04 -28.53 -25.40
C SER A 66 -1.15 -28.54 -26.36
N LEU A 67 -2.13 -27.65 -26.15
CA LEU A 67 -3.05 -27.22 -27.19
C LEU A 67 -3.09 -25.67 -27.17
N PRO A 68 -3.07 -25.02 -28.34
CA PRO A 68 -3.06 -23.56 -28.40
C PRO A 68 -4.43 -23.02 -27.97
N VAL A 69 -4.44 -22.10 -27.04
CA VAL A 69 -5.63 -21.33 -26.67
C VAL A 69 -5.64 -20.04 -27.50
N ASP A 70 -6.62 -19.96 -28.39
CA ASP A 70 -6.93 -18.74 -29.16
C ASP A 70 -7.34 -17.61 -28.21
N TYR A 71 -6.65 -16.49 -28.36
CA TYR A 71 -6.97 -15.21 -27.69
C TYR A 71 -8.04 -14.47 -28.52
N ASP A 72 -9.31 -14.85 -28.36
CA ASP A 72 -10.46 -14.01 -28.71
C ASP A 72 -11.69 -14.57 -27.98
N ASP A 73 -12.11 -13.89 -26.96
CA ASP A 73 -13.46 -13.84 -26.36
C ASP A 73 -13.38 -13.69 -24.83
N CYS A 74 -13.21 -12.48 -24.37
CA CYS A 74 -13.60 -12.11 -22.99
C CYS A 74 -14.37 -10.80 -22.96
N ALA A 75 -15.45 -10.75 -23.72
CA ALA A 75 -16.48 -9.74 -23.59
C ALA A 75 -17.82 -10.45 -23.67
N THR A 76 -18.49 -10.59 -22.58
CA THR A 76 -19.88 -10.92 -22.29
C THR A 76 -20.05 -12.09 -21.32
N ALA A 77 -20.09 -11.76 -20.05
CA ALA A 77 -20.90 -12.51 -19.09
C ALA A 77 -21.40 -11.54 -18.01
N GLY A 78 -22.35 -10.68 -18.38
CA GLY A 78 -23.25 -10.02 -17.45
C GLY A 78 -24.28 -11.06 -17.00
N GLY A 79 -24.13 -11.59 -15.81
CA GLY A 79 -25.08 -12.44 -15.15
C GLY A 79 -25.19 -12.01 -13.70
N GLY A 80 -26.19 -11.15 -13.39
CA GLY A 80 -26.60 -10.86 -12.02
C GLY A 80 -27.12 -12.13 -11.36
N GLY A 81 -26.26 -12.83 -10.65
CA GLY A 81 -26.59 -13.88 -9.71
C GLY A 81 -26.28 -13.36 -8.33
N GLY A 82 -27.31 -13.09 -7.53
CA GLY A 82 -27.13 -12.81 -6.12
C GLY A 82 -26.33 -13.94 -5.48
N LEU A 83 -25.09 -13.69 -5.11
CA LEU A 83 -24.28 -14.63 -4.35
C LEU A 83 -24.97 -14.83 -2.98
N GLN A 84 -25.36 -16.07 -2.75
CA GLN A 84 -25.80 -16.53 -1.44
C GLN A 84 -24.71 -16.27 -0.41
N THR A 85 -24.97 -15.33 0.48
CA THR A 85 -24.09 -14.85 1.56
C THR A 85 -23.90 -15.85 2.71
N ASP A 86 -24.31 -17.10 2.56
CA ASP A 86 -24.33 -18.09 3.65
C ASP A 86 -23.10 -19.03 3.69
N ARG A 87 -22.09 -18.85 2.83
CA ARG A 87 -20.97 -19.81 2.74
C ARG A 87 -19.80 -19.58 3.68
N TYR A 88 -19.70 -18.45 4.38
CA TYR A 88 -18.42 -18.04 5.00
C TYR A 88 -18.36 -18.01 6.52
N SER A 89 -19.37 -18.53 7.24
CA SER A 89 -19.32 -18.59 8.71
C SER A 89 -18.63 -19.82 9.31
N ASP A 90 -18.31 -20.87 8.51
CA ASP A 90 -17.78 -22.16 8.98
C ASP A 90 -16.81 -22.82 7.99
N VAL A 91 -15.99 -22.07 7.24
CA VAL A 91 -14.92 -22.69 6.46
C VAL A 91 -13.80 -23.07 7.45
N ASP A 92 -13.75 -24.33 7.84
CA ASP A 92 -12.56 -24.95 8.43
C ASP A 92 -11.47 -24.98 7.36
N CYS A 93 -10.83 -23.83 7.12
CA CYS A 93 -9.72 -23.71 6.20
C CYS A 93 -8.48 -24.35 6.84
N THR A 94 -8.13 -25.54 6.35
CA THR A 94 -6.94 -26.24 6.79
C THR A 94 -5.69 -25.60 6.19
N LEU A 95 -4.77 -25.19 7.03
CA LEU A 95 -3.48 -24.67 6.62
C LEU A 95 -2.41 -25.78 6.60
N PRO A 96 -1.30 -25.57 5.89
CA PRO A 96 -0.11 -26.40 6.04
C PRO A 96 0.31 -26.45 7.50
N VAL A 97 0.66 -27.65 7.98
CA VAL A 97 1.05 -27.85 9.37
C VAL A 97 2.34 -27.11 9.70
N VAL A 98 2.29 -26.19 10.65
CA VAL A 98 3.48 -25.48 11.14
C VAL A 98 3.91 -26.09 12.46
N GLU A 99 5.05 -26.75 12.45
CA GLU A 99 5.64 -27.37 13.64
C GLU A 99 6.55 -26.38 14.40
N TYR A 100 6.44 -26.32 15.73
CA TYR A 100 7.30 -25.47 16.56
C TYR A 100 8.80 -25.71 16.29
N LYS A 101 9.21 -26.98 16.18
CA LYS A 101 10.63 -27.34 15.94
C LYS A 101 11.16 -26.76 14.63
N SER A 102 10.35 -26.71 13.59
CA SER A 102 10.72 -26.12 12.29
C SER A 102 10.90 -24.61 12.39
N VAL A 103 9.98 -23.92 13.05
CA VAL A 103 10.08 -22.47 13.31
C VAL A 103 11.30 -22.15 14.15
N GLU A 104 11.52 -22.90 15.23
CA GLU A 104 12.66 -22.72 16.13
C GLU A 104 14.00 -22.94 15.41
N ALA A 105 14.10 -23.97 14.57
CA ALA A 105 15.32 -24.26 13.78
C ALA A 105 15.66 -23.12 12.81
N LEU A 106 14.66 -22.60 12.07
CA LEU A 106 14.85 -21.48 11.16
C LEU A 106 15.22 -20.19 11.91
N TYR A 107 14.57 -19.92 13.02
CA TYR A 107 14.90 -18.80 13.89
C TYR A 107 16.34 -18.87 14.42
N HIS A 108 16.77 -20.05 14.88
CA HIS A 108 18.15 -20.25 15.34
C HIS A 108 19.17 -20.11 14.20
N ARG A 109 18.82 -20.55 12.98
CA ARG A 109 19.64 -20.33 11.78
C ARG A 109 19.80 -18.85 11.49
N PHE A 110 18.69 -18.07 11.53
CA PHE A 110 18.72 -16.62 11.39
C PHE A 110 19.65 -15.96 12.41
N LEU A 111 19.48 -16.29 13.69
CA LEU A 111 20.33 -15.78 14.76
C LEU A 111 21.81 -16.15 14.59
N ALA A 112 22.09 -17.37 14.14
CA ALA A 112 23.45 -17.84 13.92
C ALA A 112 24.15 -17.03 12.82
N ILE A 113 23.46 -16.76 11.69
CA ILE A 113 23.99 -15.93 10.62
C ILE A 113 24.37 -14.53 11.14
N ILE A 114 23.45 -13.88 11.85
CA ILE A 114 23.67 -12.54 12.35
C ILE A 114 24.81 -12.50 13.37
N LYS A 115 24.79 -13.36 14.38
CA LYS A 115 25.78 -13.39 15.46
C LYS A 115 27.18 -13.82 15.01
N ALA A 116 27.28 -14.64 13.97
CA ALA A 116 28.57 -15.05 13.42
C ALA A 116 29.31 -13.92 12.69
N HIS A 117 28.57 -12.93 12.18
CA HIS A 117 29.13 -11.90 11.30
C HIS A 117 29.04 -10.48 11.87
N VAL A 118 28.29 -10.27 12.96
CA VAL A 118 28.12 -8.98 13.63
C VAL A 118 28.67 -9.06 15.06
N ASP A 119 29.84 -8.53 15.27
CA ASP A 119 30.41 -8.33 16.59
C ASP A 119 29.94 -6.97 17.14
N VAL A 120 28.98 -6.98 18.03
CA VAL A 120 28.41 -5.76 18.65
C VAL A 120 29.47 -5.02 19.46
N THR A 121 30.47 -5.72 20.02
CA THR A 121 31.51 -5.10 20.85
C THR A 121 32.43 -4.19 20.02
N ALA A 122 32.60 -4.46 18.73
CA ALA A 122 33.33 -3.62 17.81
C ALA A 122 32.71 -2.21 17.65
N PHE A 123 31.43 -2.03 17.98
CA PHE A 123 30.71 -0.76 17.95
C PHE A 123 30.62 -0.09 19.34
N GLY A 124 31.34 -0.59 20.36
CA GLY A 124 31.38 -0.01 21.68
C GLY A 124 30.13 -0.26 22.54
N THR A 125 29.26 -1.21 22.18
CA THR A 125 28.02 -1.53 22.89
C THR A 125 27.15 -0.30 23.22
N PRO A 126 26.81 0.54 22.22
CA PRO A 126 26.05 1.76 22.45
C PRO A 126 24.64 1.44 22.97
N LYS A 127 24.04 2.38 23.71
CA LYS A 127 22.68 2.25 24.24
C LYS A 127 21.62 2.17 23.09
N TYR A 128 21.85 2.91 22.03
CA TYR A 128 21.03 2.93 20.82
C TYR A 128 21.83 2.44 19.62
N ALA A 129 21.17 1.95 18.60
CA ALA A 129 21.83 1.54 17.37
C ALA A 129 22.60 2.71 16.71
N THR A 130 23.70 2.39 16.05
CA THR A 130 24.42 3.35 15.23
C THR A 130 24.27 3.02 13.75
N ARG A 131 24.47 4.02 12.88
CA ARG A 131 24.37 3.84 11.43
C ARG A 131 25.32 2.76 10.92
N GLU A 132 26.54 2.72 11.44
CA GLU A 132 27.56 1.74 11.11
C GLU A 132 27.14 0.32 11.48
N LEU A 133 26.50 0.16 12.65
CA LEU A 133 25.95 -1.12 13.09
C LEU A 133 24.81 -1.57 12.17
N VAL A 134 23.83 -0.69 11.88
CA VAL A 134 22.70 -1.02 11.01
C VAL A 134 23.21 -1.33 9.60
N LYS A 135 24.14 -0.54 9.07
CA LYS A 135 24.78 -0.83 7.78
C LYS A 135 25.49 -2.18 7.80
N ARG A 136 26.27 -2.49 8.85
CA ARG A 136 26.94 -3.79 8.96
C ARG A 136 25.95 -4.95 8.93
N ILE A 137 24.82 -4.83 9.60
CA ILE A 137 23.75 -5.84 9.57
C ILE A 137 23.18 -5.95 8.16
N SER A 138 22.89 -4.84 7.51
CA SER A 138 22.45 -4.82 6.11
C SER A 138 23.45 -5.51 5.18
N ASP A 139 24.74 -5.25 5.34
CA ASP A 139 25.79 -5.91 4.58
C ASP A 139 25.78 -7.43 4.78
N VAL A 140 25.60 -7.90 6.02
CA VAL A 140 25.51 -9.34 6.33
C VAL A 140 24.29 -9.98 5.67
N VAL A 141 23.11 -9.35 5.77
CA VAL A 141 21.90 -9.84 5.12
C VAL A 141 22.13 -9.90 3.61
N TRP A 142 22.63 -8.83 3.00
CA TRP A 142 22.86 -8.75 1.57
C TRP A 142 23.87 -9.78 1.06
N CYS A 143 25.02 -9.93 1.73
CA CYS A 143 26.06 -10.86 1.32
C CYS A 143 25.67 -12.34 1.44
N THR A 144 24.60 -12.64 2.18
CA THR A 144 24.06 -13.99 2.33
C THR A 144 22.92 -14.30 1.38
N LEU A 145 22.43 -13.29 0.62
CA LEU A 145 21.46 -13.54 -0.44
C LEU A 145 22.11 -14.19 -1.65
N SER A 146 21.35 -14.99 -2.39
CA SER A 146 21.82 -15.56 -3.65
C SER A 146 22.00 -14.45 -4.69
N SER A 147 23.02 -14.55 -5.51
CA SER A 147 23.43 -13.53 -6.48
C SER A 147 22.47 -13.33 -7.66
N SER A 148 21.36 -14.06 -7.71
CA SER A 148 20.34 -13.88 -8.75
C SER A 148 19.43 -12.72 -8.44
N TYR A 149 19.21 -11.85 -9.42
CA TYR A 149 18.27 -10.75 -9.32
C TYR A 149 16.81 -11.27 -9.36
N TYR A 150 16.02 -10.94 -8.32
CA TYR A 150 14.67 -11.45 -8.15
C TYR A 150 13.61 -10.35 -8.04
N LYS A 151 13.84 -9.18 -8.66
CA LYS A 151 12.99 -8.00 -8.53
C LYS A 151 11.49 -8.29 -8.72
N ASP A 152 11.16 -9.21 -9.60
CA ASP A 152 9.77 -9.47 -10.01
C ASP A 152 9.23 -10.82 -9.50
N ARG A 153 9.83 -11.38 -8.44
CA ARG A 153 9.33 -12.63 -7.86
C ARG A 153 8.51 -12.36 -6.60
N ALA A 154 7.28 -12.86 -6.59
CA ALA A 154 6.43 -12.88 -5.42
C ALA A 154 7.00 -13.80 -4.30
N HIS A 155 6.48 -13.66 -3.10
CA HIS A 155 6.74 -14.51 -1.93
C HIS A 155 8.19 -14.47 -1.40
N LEU A 156 8.89 -13.33 -1.56
CA LEU A 156 10.27 -13.15 -1.10
C LEU A 156 10.39 -12.15 0.07
N GLN A 157 9.27 -11.73 0.67
CA GLN A 157 9.22 -10.71 1.72
C GLN A 157 9.43 -11.25 3.13
N SER A 158 9.48 -12.57 3.32
CA SER A 158 9.53 -13.18 4.64
C SER A 158 10.93 -13.68 5.04
N ILE A 159 11.20 -13.70 6.36
CA ILE A 159 12.42 -14.33 6.90
C ILE A 159 12.41 -15.85 6.62
N TYR A 160 11.26 -16.46 6.39
CA TYR A 160 11.17 -17.84 5.91
C TYR A 160 11.86 -18.00 4.55
N SER A 161 11.56 -17.15 3.57
CA SER A 161 12.20 -17.16 2.24
C SER A 161 13.70 -16.94 2.33
N TYR A 162 14.13 -16.06 3.26
CA TYR A 162 15.54 -15.84 3.53
C TYR A 162 16.23 -17.12 4.05
N MET A 163 15.62 -17.80 5.02
CA MET A 163 16.22 -18.98 5.66
C MET A 163 16.17 -20.24 4.78
N THR A 164 15.18 -20.35 3.90
CA THR A 164 15.01 -21.55 3.06
C THR A 164 15.60 -21.38 1.66
N GLY A 165 15.59 -20.18 1.11
CA GLY A 165 16.01 -19.91 -0.26
C GLY A 165 17.14 -18.90 -0.43
N ALA A 166 17.60 -18.27 0.64
CA ALA A 166 18.55 -17.15 0.59
C ALA A 166 18.08 -16.03 -0.36
N LYS A 167 16.78 -15.68 -0.31
CA LYS A 167 16.12 -14.72 -1.20
C LYS A 167 15.25 -13.77 -0.38
N LEU A 168 15.38 -12.48 -0.68
CA LEU A 168 14.53 -11.41 -0.17
C LEU A 168 14.31 -10.38 -1.27
N ASP A 169 13.14 -9.74 -1.25
CA ASP A 169 12.89 -8.47 -1.92
C ASP A 169 13.39 -7.29 -1.06
N SER A 170 13.12 -6.07 -1.48
CA SER A 170 13.54 -4.87 -0.74
C SER A 170 12.85 -4.78 0.63
N SER A 171 11.54 -5.03 0.68
CA SER A 171 10.76 -4.99 1.92
C SER A 171 11.21 -6.07 2.91
N GLY A 172 11.36 -7.31 2.44
CA GLY A 172 11.87 -8.41 3.24
C GLY A 172 13.30 -8.20 3.75
N THR A 173 14.15 -7.54 2.93
CA THR A 173 15.51 -7.17 3.35
C THR A 173 15.48 -6.18 4.50
N THR A 174 14.67 -5.13 4.41
CA THR A 174 14.51 -4.12 5.46
C THR A 174 13.97 -4.75 6.74
N LEU A 175 12.93 -5.60 6.63
CA LEU A 175 12.38 -6.35 7.75
C LEU A 175 13.44 -7.25 8.41
N ALA A 176 14.26 -7.95 7.62
CA ALA A 176 15.32 -8.81 8.14
C ALA A 176 16.38 -8.01 8.92
N VAL A 177 16.72 -6.80 8.45
CA VAL A 177 17.64 -5.90 9.17
C VAL A 177 17.05 -5.46 10.50
N VAL A 178 15.78 -5.00 10.52
CA VAL A 178 15.11 -4.59 11.76
C VAL A 178 14.98 -5.75 12.73
N ALA A 179 14.56 -6.94 12.28
CA ALA A 179 14.47 -8.14 13.09
C ALA A 179 15.84 -8.58 13.62
N ALA A 180 16.92 -8.40 12.87
CA ALA A 180 18.27 -8.67 13.31
C ALA A 180 18.74 -7.68 14.39
N CYS A 181 18.45 -6.39 14.23
CA CYS A 181 18.70 -5.39 15.26
C CYS A 181 17.95 -5.71 16.55
N GLN A 182 16.65 -6.04 16.45
CA GLN A 182 15.85 -6.51 17.60
C GLN A 182 16.50 -7.74 18.25
N ALA A 183 16.97 -8.68 17.45
CA ALA A 183 17.63 -9.90 17.91
C ALA A 183 18.94 -9.64 18.67
N LEU A 184 19.64 -8.57 18.35
CA LEU A 184 20.85 -8.12 19.03
C LEU A 184 20.56 -7.21 20.23
N GLY A 185 19.29 -6.86 20.48
CA GLY A 185 18.86 -6.06 21.63
C GLY A 185 18.67 -4.56 21.33
N TYR A 186 18.75 -4.15 20.09
CA TYR A 186 18.50 -2.77 19.66
C TYR A 186 17.03 -2.58 19.30
N ASN A 187 16.23 -2.25 20.32
CA ASN A 187 14.77 -2.07 20.17
C ASN A 187 14.40 -0.67 19.67
N ASP A 188 15.36 0.19 19.43
CA ASP A 188 15.20 1.53 18.86
C ASP A 188 15.24 1.55 17.32
N VAL A 189 15.43 0.39 16.70
CA VAL A 189 15.48 0.26 15.24
C VAL A 189 14.12 -0.18 14.73
N HIS A 190 13.53 0.63 13.83
CA HIS A 190 12.18 0.45 13.32
C HIS A 190 12.10 0.59 11.82
N LEU A 191 11.02 0.07 11.22
CA LEU A 191 10.67 0.30 9.83
C LEU A 191 10.14 1.73 9.63
N ALA A 192 10.57 2.36 8.56
CA ALA A 192 9.91 3.51 7.96
C ALA A 192 9.35 3.09 6.61
N LEU A 193 8.10 3.43 6.34
CA LEU A 193 7.37 2.99 5.16
C LEU A 193 6.85 4.20 4.39
N SER A 194 6.93 4.12 3.08
CA SER A 194 6.07 4.86 2.16
C SER A 194 5.10 3.88 1.50
N GLU A 195 4.45 4.34 0.47
CA GLU A 195 3.50 3.52 -0.30
C GLU A 195 4.22 2.45 -1.14
N ASP A 196 5.47 2.72 -1.59
CA ASP A 196 6.24 1.80 -2.45
C ASP A 196 7.68 1.56 -1.99
N HIS A 197 8.05 2.05 -0.81
CA HIS A 197 9.42 1.89 -0.32
C HIS A 197 9.51 1.67 1.18
N THR A 198 10.59 1.03 1.63
CA THR A 198 10.87 0.78 3.04
C THR A 198 12.33 1.06 3.36
N TRP A 199 12.58 1.73 4.49
CA TRP A 199 13.92 1.97 5.03
C TRP A 199 13.90 1.86 6.54
N VAL A 200 14.98 2.24 7.21
CA VAL A 200 15.14 2.08 8.66
C VAL A 200 15.29 3.43 9.34
N VAL A 201 14.60 3.57 10.46
CA VAL A 201 14.79 4.63 11.44
C VAL A 201 15.36 4.05 12.75
N PHE A 202 16.20 4.82 13.44
CA PHE A 202 16.84 4.36 14.68
C PHE A 202 17.26 5.55 15.57
N GLY A 203 17.72 5.24 16.78
CA GLY A 203 18.12 6.23 17.77
C GLY A 203 17.03 6.58 18.76
N GLU A 204 17.31 7.45 19.75
CA GLU A 204 16.46 7.68 20.93
C GLU A 204 14.99 8.02 20.64
N LYS A 205 14.68 8.59 19.52
CA LYS A 205 13.32 8.93 19.09
C LYS A 205 13.12 8.68 17.58
N GLY A 206 13.85 7.76 17.01
CA GLY A 206 13.83 7.53 15.57
C GLY A 206 14.42 8.72 14.77
N GLN A 207 15.34 9.48 15.39
CA GLN A 207 15.88 10.71 14.81
C GLN A 207 16.89 10.47 13.68
N HIS A 208 17.31 9.25 13.49
CA HIS A 208 18.25 8.88 12.44
C HIS A 208 17.59 7.93 11.45
N THR A 209 17.95 8.07 10.20
CA THR A 209 17.46 7.26 9.09
C THR A 209 18.63 6.60 8.38
N VAL A 210 18.40 5.46 7.77
CA VAL A 210 19.39 4.80 6.93
C VAL A 210 18.72 3.91 5.88
N GLU A 211 19.22 4.00 4.64
CA GLU A 211 18.91 3.03 3.60
C GLU A 211 19.62 1.71 3.87
N VAL A 212 18.91 0.62 3.73
CA VAL A 212 19.44 -0.73 3.97
C VAL A 212 19.29 -1.65 2.79
N THR A 213 18.60 -1.19 1.74
CA THR A 213 18.42 -1.92 0.49
C THR A 213 19.12 -1.22 -0.66
N TRP A 214 19.37 -2.00 -1.71
CA TRP A 214 19.80 -1.45 -2.97
C TRP A 214 18.55 -1.12 -3.80
N HIS A 215 18.40 0.12 -4.18
CA HIS A 215 17.33 0.52 -5.08
C HIS A 215 17.82 1.54 -6.11
N GLY A 216 17.15 1.58 -7.25
CA GLY A 216 17.47 2.51 -8.34
C GLY A 216 17.89 1.80 -9.61
N LYS A 217 17.82 2.52 -10.73
CA LYS A 217 18.20 2.03 -12.07
C LYS A 217 19.72 2.03 -12.31
N GLY A 218 20.51 2.52 -11.37
CA GLY A 218 21.96 2.54 -11.45
C GLY A 218 22.62 1.42 -10.64
N ASN A 219 23.92 1.24 -10.81
CA ASN A 219 24.75 0.36 -9.98
C ASN A 219 25.11 0.97 -8.62
N GLU A 220 24.34 1.95 -8.13
CA GLU A 220 24.63 2.65 -6.89
C GLU A 220 24.13 1.86 -5.69
N ASP A 221 25.07 1.48 -4.83
CA ASP A 221 24.77 0.91 -3.53
C ASP A 221 24.40 2.04 -2.54
N LYS A 222 23.13 2.18 -2.24
CA LYS A 222 22.63 3.21 -1.31
C LYS A 222 22.61 2.78 0.16
N ARG A 223 23.02 1.55 0.47
CA ARG A 223 23.03 1.04 1.83
C ARG A 223 23.99 1.82 2.72
N GLY A 224 23.49 2.26 3.86
CA GLY A 224 24.23 3.09 4.81
C GLY A 224 24.07 4.59 4.59
N ILE A 225 23.43 5.03 3.50
CA ILE A 225 23.18 6.45 3.23
C ILE A 225 22.01 6.93 4.11
N PRO A 226 22.11 8.12 4.74
CA PRO A 226 20.99 8.71 5.46
C PRO A 226 19.91 9.18 4.49
N VAL A 227 18.66 8.99 4.86
CA VAL A 227 17.51 9.62 4.20
C VAL A 227 17.32 10.99 4.85
N THR A 228 17.77 12.04 4.17
CA THR A 228 17.74 13.43 4.65
C THR A 228 16.62 14.22 4.00
N ASP A 229 16.35 15.43 4.48
CA ASP A 229 15.36 16.33 3.88
C ASP A 229 15.68 16.58 2.39
N GLU A 230 16.96 16.64 2.02
CA GLU A 230 17.37 16.76 0.62
C GLU A 230 17.00 15.51 -0.21
N VAL A 231 17.04 14.31 0.38
CA VAL A 231 16.61 13.07 -0.26
C VAL A 231 15.08 13.04 -0.35
N TYR A 232 14.38 13.40 0.71
CA TYR A 232 12.92 13.51 0.71
C TYR A 232 12.42 14.44 -0.40
N SER A 233 13.08 15.57 -0.60
CA SER A 233 12.70 16.56 -1.61
C SER A 233 12.97 16.15 -3.05
N LYS A 234 13.68 15.05 -3.30
CA LYS A 234 14.08 14.61 -4.64
C LYS A 234 13.35 13.35 -5.12
N SER A 235 12.64 12.67 -4.26
CA SER A 235 11.96 11.42 -4.61
C SER A 235 10.66 11.27 -3.85
N TRP A 236 9.58 11.02 -4.57
CA TRP A 236 8.26 10.74 -4.01
C TRP A 236 8.26 9.49 -3.11
N LEU A 237 9.21 8.56 -3.30
CA LEU A 237 9.39 7.35 -2.48
C LEU A 237 9.42 7.61 -0.98
N TYR A 238 9.72 8.82 -0.55
CA TYR A 238 9.83 9.18 0.86
C TYR A 238 8.66 10.02 1.37
N VAL A 239 7.56 10.11 0.58
CA VAL A 239 6.27 10.75 0.96
C VAL A 239 6.46 12.18 1.46
N ASN A 240 7.27 12.97 0.78
CA ASN A 240 7.61 14.35 1.18
C ASN A 240 8.01 14.51 2.67
N GLY A 241 8.66 13.48 3.25
CA GLY A 241 9.05 13.50 4.66
C GLY A 241 7.94 13.09 5.64
N GLN A 242 6.81 12.57 5.16
CA GLN A 242 5.69 12.07 5.99
C GLN A 242 5.55 10.54 5.90
N PRO A 243 6.61 9.75 6.15
CA PRO A 243 6.54 8.31 6.12
C PRO A 243 5.78 7.75 7.33
N VAL A 244 5.29 6.53 7.17
CA VAL A 244 4.78 5.76 8.31
C VAL A 244 5.96 5.22 9.11
N ILE A 245 6.21 5.80 10.29
CA ILE A 245 7.20 5.28 11.24
C ILE A 245 6.52 4.21 12.07
N CYS A 246 6.93 2.97 11.88
CA CYS A 246 6.29 1.83 12.56
C CYS A 246 6.70 1.73 14.03
N ASP A 247 5.73 1.42 14.88
CA ASP A 247 6.00 0.73 16.14
C ASP A 247 6.07 -0.79 15.91
N ARG A 248 6.36 -1.57 16.95
CA ARG A 248 6.48 -3.04 16.83
C ARG A 248 5.20 -3.72 16.35
N TYR A 249 4.03 -3.20 16.70
CA TYR A 249 2.75 -3.75 16.27
C TYR A 249 2.47 -3.43 14.80
N MET A 250 2.84 -2.22 14.36
CA MET A 250 2.76 -1.85 12.94
C MET A 250 3.76 -2.64 12.09
N GLU A 251 4.94 -3.01 12.63
CA GLU A 251 5.88 -3.91 11.95
C GLU A 251 5.30 -5.32 11.79
N VAL A 252 4.53 -5.80 12.77
CA VAL A 252 3.76 -7.05 12.60
C VAL A 252 2.67 -6.88 11.56
N ALA A 253 1.99 -5.73 11.52
CA ALA A 253 1.03 -5.43 10.46
C ALA A 253 1.70 -5.40 9.07
N THR A 254 2.94 -4.88 8.97
CA THR A 254 3.73 -4.93 7.73
C THR A 254 4.03 -6.36 7.30
N ILE A 255 4.41 -7.24 8.25
CA ILE A 255 4.62 -8.67 7.95
C ILE A 255 3.35 -9.30 7.38
N VAL A 256 2.19 -8.97 7.93
CA VAL A 256 0.90 -9.51 7.48
C VAL A 256 0.47 -8.88 6.15
N SER A 257 0.57 -7.56 5.99
CA SER A 257 0.19 -6.84 4.76
C SER A 257 1.03 -7.27 3.56
N ASN A 258 2.30 -7.63 3.79
CA ASN A 258 3.20 -8.10 2.73
C ASN A 258 2.94 -9.54 2.30
N MET A 259 2.05 -10.29 2.95
CA MET A 259 1.65 -11.61 2.44
C MET A 259 1.01 -11.44 1.06
N ASN A 260 1.45 -12.25 0.10
CA ASN A 260 0.94 -12.21 -1.26
C ASN A 260 0.16 -13.51 -1.56
N PRO A 261 -1.17 -13.44 -1.68
CA PRO A 261 -2.00 -14.60 -1.99
C PRO A 261 -1.85 -15.10 -3.43
N GLY A 262 -1.23 -14.31 -4.33
CA GLY A 262 -1.14 -14.64 -5.74
C GLY A 262 -0.29 -15.89 -6.01
N ILE A 263 -0.83 -16.88 -6.74
CA ILE A 263 -0.13 -18.06 -7.24
C ILE A 263 0.41 -17.78 -8.63
N SER A 264 -0.41 -17.13 -9.45
CA SER A 264 -0.10 -16.70 -10.81
C SER A 264 -0.87 -15.42 -11.13
N ALA A 265 -0.68 -14.86 -12.33
CA ALA A 265 -1.44 -13.69 -12.78
C ALA A 265 -2.98 -13.89 -12.80
N THR A 266 -3.44 -15.14 -12.73
CA THR A 266 -4.87 -15.49 -12.83
C THR A 266 -5.38 -16.39 -11.70
N THR A 267 -4.54 -16.78 -10.76
CA THR A 267 -4.89 -17.72 -9.69
C THR A 267 -4.38 -17.25 -8.34
N ASP A 268 -5.28 -17.07 -7.41
CA ASP A 268 -4.98 -16.66 -6.05
C ASP A 268 -5.17 -17.81 -5.05
N SER A 269 -4.48 -17.75 -3.91
CA SER A 269 -4.69 -18.67 -2.79
C SER A 269 -5.74 -18.08 -1.84
N GLU A 270 -6.92 -18.66 -1.85
CA GLU A 270 -8.01 -18.26 -0.94
C GLU A 270 -7.60 -18.43 0.53
N GLU A 271 -6.85 -19.48 0.84
CA GLU A 271 -6.40 -19.75 2.20
C GLU A 271 -5.42 -18.67 2.72
N VAL A 272 -4.52 -18.17 1.85
CA VAL A 272 -3.61 -17.08 2.21
C VAL A 272 -4.38 -15.78 2.38
N MET A 273 -5.34 -15.48 1.49
CA MET A 273 -6.22 -14.30 1.62
C MET A 273 -7.02 -14.32 2.92
N LEU A 274 -7.65 -15.44 3.26
CA LEU A 274 -8.41 -15.60 4.50
C LEU A 274 -7.54 -15.46 5.75
N LEU A 275 -6.32 -16.00 5.72
CA LEU A 275 -5.37 -15.85 6.83
C LEU A 275 -4.94 -14.39 6.98
N GLN A 276 -4.54 -13.74 5.89
CA GLN A 276 -4.14 -12.33 5.89
C GLN A 276 -5.26 -11.44 6.43
N GLN A 277 -6.47 -11.62 5.93
CA GLN A 277 -7.66 -10.88 6.36
C GLN A 277 -7.94 -11.08 7.85
N ALA A 278 -7.91 -12.31 8.35
CA ALA A 278 -8.14 -12.61 9.76
C ALA A 278 -7.09 -11.98 10.68
N LEU A 279 -5.82 -11.99 10.27
CA LEU A 279 -4.73 -11.36 11.02
C LEU A 279 -4.83 -9.83 10.99
N LEU A 280 -5.15 -9.22 9.84
CA LEU A 280 -5.36 -7.77 9.74
C LEU A 280 -6.55 -7.32 10.58
N TRP A 281 -7.67 -8.05 10.58
CA TRP A 281 -8.79 -7.75 11.48
C TRP A 281 -8.40 -7.83 12.96
N SER A 282 -7.59 -8.81 13.34
CA SER A 282 -7.10 -8.91 14.71
C SER A 282 -6.25 -7.69 15.12
N LEU A 283 -5.40 -7.21 14.22
CA LEU A 283 -4.59 -6.01 14.42
C LEU A 283 -5.43 -4.74 14.42
N TYR A 284 -6.44 -4.66 13.56
CA TYR A 284 -7.40 -3.55 13.51
C TYR A 284 -8.19 -3.42 14.80
N ASP A 285 -8.77 -4.52 15.28
CA ASP A 285 -9.54 -4.56 16.53
C ASP A 285 -8.70 -4.15 17.76
N ALA A 286 -7.40 -4.43 17.72
CA ALA A 286 -6.45 -4.00 18.73
C ALA A 286 -5.98 -2.52 18.58
N GLY A 287 -6.42 -1.83 17.52
CA GLY A 287 -6.08 -0.44 17.25
C GLY A 287 -4.69 -0.22 16.63
N HIS A 288 -4.01 -1.30 16.22
CA HIS A 288 -2.63 -1.22 15.70
C HIS A 288 -2.54 -0.69 14.27
N LEU A 289 -3.65 -0.63 13.54
CA LEU A 289 -3.68 -0.11 12.15
C LEU A 289 -4.03 1.38 12.06
N ALA A 290 -4.45 2.04 13.15
CA ALA A 290 -5.00 3.40 13.11
C ALA A 290 -4.08 4.44 12.45
N LYS A 291 -2.76 4.24 12.49
CA LYS A 291 -1.74 5.09 11.87
C LYS A 291 -1.06 4.43 10.67
N TYR A 292 -1.68 3.44 10.07
CA TYR A 292 -1.09 2.71 8.97
C TYR A 292 -2.06 2.63 7.79
N PRO A 293 -2.16 3.72 6.98
CA PRO A 293 -3.14 3.81 5.88
C PRO A 293 -3.06 2.62 4.93
N MET A 294 -1.87 2.21 4.49
CA MET A 294 -1.68 1.14 3.53
C MET A 294 -2.18 -0.23 4.03
N ALA A 295 -2.05 -0.51 5.33
CA ALA A 295 -2.58 -1.75 5.92
C ALA A 295 -4.12 -1.72 6.02
N ILE A 296 -4.71 -0.54 6.22
CA ILE A 296 -6.17 -0.37 6.20
C ILE A 296 -6.69 -0.54 4.77
N ASP A 297 -6.00 0.02 3.76
CA ASP A 297 -6.34 -0.17 2.35
C ASP A 297 -6.24 -1.65 1.94
N ASN A 298 -5.18 -2.33 2.34
CA ASN A 298 -5.02 -3.77 2.10
C ASN A 298 -6.18 -4.60 2.69
N LEU A 299 -6.62 -4.24 3.92
CA LEU A 299 -7.82 -4.84 4.51
C LEU A 299 -9.07 -4.50 3.70
N GLY A 300 -9.16 -3.30 3.16
CA GLY A 300 -10.24 -2.88 2.25
C GLY A 300 -10.30 -3.73 0.97
N ASP A 301 -9.15 -3.99 0.34
CA ASP A 301 -9.06 -4.84 -0.85
C ASP A 301 -9.51 -6.28 -0.55
N LEU A 302 -9.07 -6.83 0.59
CA LEU A 302 -9.49 -8.16 1.02
C LEU A 302 -11.00 -8.23 1.30
N GLU A 303 -11.59 -7.20 1.93
CA GLU A 303 -13.03 -7.10 2.17
C GLU A 303 -13.83 -6.86 0.88
N GLU A 304 -13.25 -6.24 -0.15
CA GLU A 304 -13.88 -6.15 -1.47
C GLU A 304 -13.97 -7.52 -2.13
N MET A 305 -12.90 -8.32 -2.06
CA MET A 305 -12.84 -9.64 -2.66
C MET A 305 -13.66 -10.68 -1.88
N MET A 306 -13.56 -10.66 -0.54
CA MET A 306 -14.18 -11.65 0.35
C MET A 306 -14.77 -10.96 1.59
N PRO A 307 -16.00 -10.40 1.50
CA PRO A 307 -16.61 -9.68 2.60
C PRO A 307 -16.79 -10.54 3.86
N THR A 308 -16.30 -10.07 5.00
CA THR A 308 -16.45 -10.74 6.29
C THR A 308 -17.78 -10.41 6.94
N LYS A 309 -18.57 -11.42 7.31
CA LYS A 309 -19.86 -11.22 7.96
C LYS A 309 -19.74 -10.43 9.26
N GLY A 310 -20.53 -9.36 9.37
CA GLY A 310 -20.57 -8.52 10.57
C GLY A 310 -19.41 -7.49 10.68
N ARG A 311 -18.55 -7.39 9.68
CA ARG A 311 -17.50 -6.39 9.58
C ARG A 311 -17.92 -5.18 8.78
N GLN A 312 -17.13 -4.13 8.83
CA GLN A 312 -17.30 -2.93 8.01
C GLN A 312 -17.11 -3.27 6.53
N PRO A 313 -17.89 -2.65 5.62
CA PRO A 313 -17.68 -2.86 4.19
C PRO A 313 -16.36 -2.23 3.71
N ALA A 314 -15.81 -2.74 2.61
CA ALA A 314 -14.58 -2.25 1.99
C ALA A 314 -14.52 -0.72 1.85
N THR A 315 -15.63 -0.09 1.45
CA THR A 315 -15.72 1.39 1.35
C THR A 315 -15.33 2.10 2.63
N LYS A 316 -15.72 1.55 3.78
CA LYS A 316 -15.38 2.17 5.07
C LYS A 316 -13.90 2.02 5.40
N MET A 317 -13.28 0.92 5.00
CA MET A 317 -11.83 0.74 5.16
C MET A 317 -11.06 1.76 4.33
N TYR A 318 -11.40 1.93 3.06
CA TYR A 318 -10.78 2.95 2.21
C TYR A 318 -11.00 4.38 2.73
N GLU A 319 -12.21 4.72 3.18
CA GLU A 319 -12.49 6.03 3.81
C GLU A 319 -11.66 6.25 5.08
N GLU A 320 -11.44 5.20 5.85
CA GLU A 320 -10.63 5.24 7.08
C GLU A 320 -9.13 5.38 6.76
N ALA A 321 -8.63 4.74 5.71
CA ALA A 321 -7.27 4.90 5.24
C ALA A 321 -7.00 6.36 4.82
N ILE A 322 -7.91 6.98 4.06
CA ILE A 322 -7.85 8.42 3.75
C ILE A 322 -7.85 9.25 5.04
N THR A 323 -8.73 8.94 5.99
CA THR A 323 -8.81 9.65 7.27
C THR A 323 -7.50 9.53 8.05
N SER A 324 -6.88 8.37 8.04
CA SER A 324 -5.57 8.12 8.65
C SER A 324 -4.48 8.95 7.98
N ALA A 325 -4.44 8.98 6.64
CA ALA A 325 -3.48 9.76 5.87
C ALA A 325 -3.61 11.28 6.15
N VAL A 326 -4.83 11.79 6.16
CA VAL A 326 -5.11 13.20 6.48
C VAL A 326 -4.74 13.55 7.92
N ARG A 327 -5.05 12.67 8.86
CA ARG A 327 -4.89 12.96 10.30
C ARG A 327 -3.45 12.89 10.78
N TYR A 328 -2.67 11.98 10.24
CA TYR A 328 -1.34 11.65 10.79
C TYR A 328 -0.18 11.99 9.86
N TYR A 329 -0.45 12.26 8.58
CA TYR A 329 0.58 12.41 7.54
C TYR A 329 0.33 13.61 6.62
N ASP A 330 -0.31 14.66 7.13
CA ASP A 330 -0.56 15.92 6.41
C ASP A 330 -1.16 15.72 5.00
N ASN A 331 -1.95 14.65 4.83
CA ASN A 331 -2.53 14.26 3.54
C ASN A 331 -1.50 14.02 2.43
N GLN A 332 -0.32 13.52 2.76
CA GLN A 332 0.76 13.28 1.79
C GLN A 332 0.76 11.86 1.20
N HIS A 333 -0.26 11.03 1.45
CA HIS A 333 -0.40 9.69 0.90
C HIS A 333 -1.39 9.69 -0.27
N VAL A 334 -0.97 9.15 -1.41
CA VAL A 334 -1.73 9.17 -2.67
C VAL A 334 -2.62 7.93 -2.82
N TYR A 335 -2.11 6.76 -2.50
CA TYR A 335 -2.78 5.49 -2.74
C TYR A 335 -4.14 5.33 -2.06
N PRO A 336 -4.42 5.83 -0.85
CA PRO A 336 -5.77 5.77 -0.29
C PRO A 336 -6.84 6.36 -1.20
N TYR A 337 -6.49 7.38 -1.98
CA TYR A 337 -7.40 7.99 -2.94
C TYR A 337 -7.51 7.18 -4.25
N THR A 338 -6.40 6.63 -4.77
CA THR A 338 -6.45 5.81 -5.99
C THR A 338 -7.16 4.49 -5.73
N TYR A 339 -6.97 3.86 -4.57
CA TYR A 339 -7.70 2.63 -4.18
C TYR A 339 -9.21 2.86 -4.08
N LEU A 340 -9.64 3.91 -3.36
CA LEU A 340 -11.07 4.22 -3.28
C LEU A 340 -11.64 4.63 -4.64
N GLY A 341 -10.89 5.37 -5.45
CA GLY A 341 -11.25 5.70 -6.82
C GLY A 341 -11.43 4.47 -7.70
N GLY A 342 -10.48 3.52 -7.62
CA GLY A 342 -10.53 2.23 -8.29
C GLY A 342 -11.72 1.37 -7.84
N TYR A 343 -11.96 1.29 -6.54
CA TYR A 343 -13.18 0.66 -6.00
C TYR A 343 -14.45 1.26 -6.58
N CYS A 344 -14.57 2.59 -6.56
CA CYS A 344 -15.73 3.28 -7.13
C CYS A 344 -15.88 2.98 -8.64
N TYR A 345 -14.78 2.93 -9.37
CA TYR A 345 -14.79 2.60 -10.80
C TYR A 345 -15.30 1.16 -11.05
N ARG A 346 -14.75 0.16 -10.35
CA ARG A 346 -15.19 -1.25 -10.45
C ARG A 346 -16.67 -1.40 -10.15
N ASN A 347 -17.18 -0.63 -9.20
CA ASN A 347 -18.60 -0.61 -8.80
C ASN A 347 -19.47 0.36 -9.63
N LYS A 348 -18.96 0.92 -10.74
CA LYS A 348 -19.69 1.84 -11.65
C LYS A 348 -20.17 3.14 -10.99
N LEU A 349 -19.57 3.52 -9.88
CA LEU A 349 -19.79 4.78 -9.17
C LEU A 349 -18.88 5.88 -9.76
N TYR A 350 -19.06 6.15 -11.06
CA TYR A 350 -18.11 6.92 -11.86
C TYR A 350 -17.90 8.36 -11.38
N LYS A 351 -18.92 9.04 -10.84
CA LYS A 351 -18.76 10.37 -10.25
C LYS A 351 -17.80 10.34 -9.06
N GLN A 352 -17.97 9.35 -8.18
CA GLN A 352 -17.09 9.16 -7.03
C GLN A 352 -15.66 8.77 -7.47
N ALA A 353 -15.52 7.93 -8.49
CA ALA A 353 -14.22 7.58 -9.04
C ALA A 353 -13.46 8.84 -9.52
N LEU A 354 -14.12 9.69 -10.34
CA LEU A 354 -13.52 10.95 -10.78
C LEU A 354 -13.14 11.86 -9.60
N LYS A 355 -14.02 11.97 -8.58
CA LYS A 355 -13.76 12.77 -7.37
C LYS A 355 -12.49 12.30 -6.64
N TYR A 356 -12.35 11.00 -6.43
CA TYR A 356 -11.20 10.49 -5.67
C TYR A 356 -9.91 10.52 -6.47
N TRP A 357 -9.97 10.31 -7.78
CA TRP A 357 -8.80 10.51 -8.66
C TRP A 357 -8.35 11.97 -8.75
N ALA A 358 -9.29 12.93 -8.76
CA ALA A 358 -8.96 14.35 -8.64
C ALA A 358 -8.25 14.65 -7.31
N LYS A 359 -8.72 14.08 -6.19
CA LYS A 359 -8.06 14.19 -4.89
C LYS A 359 -6.65 13.56 -4.91
N ALA A 360 -6.48 12.40 -5.54
CA ALA A 360 -5.17 11.78 -5.72
C ALA A 360 -4.22 12.72 -6.50
N ALA A 361 -4.70 13.32 -7.57
CA ALA A 361 -3.93 14.29 -8.35
C ALA A 361 -3.58 15.56 -7.54
N SER A 362 -4.47 16.01 -6.66
CA SER A 362 -4.20 17.13 -5.76
C SER A 362 -3.10 16.83 -4.74
N VAL A 363 -2.89 15.57 -4.39
CA VAL A 363 -1.78 15.15 -3.50
C VAL A 363 -0.49 15.01 -4.31
N ILE A 364 -0.53 14.29 -5.43
CA ILE A 364 0.68 13.97 -6.21
C ILE A 364 1.35 15.21 -6.80
N LYS A 365 0.61 16.27 -7.11
CA LYS A 365 1.17 17.52 -7.63
C LYS A 365 2.23 18.15 -6.72
N ASN A 366 2.14 17.87 -5.41
CA ASN A 366 3.11 18.35 -4.43
C ASN A 366 4.36 17.48 -4.32
N TYR A 367 4.42 16.36 -5.04
CA TYR A 367 5.55 15.45 -5.04
C TYR A 367 6.55 15.84 -6.13
N ASN A 368 7.82 15.61 -5.84
CA ASN A 368 8.82 15.70 -6.89
C ASN A 368 8.58 14.61 -7.92
N TYR A 369 8.48 15.06 -9.18
CA TYR A 369 8.33 14.15 -10.28
C TYR A 369 9.57 13.29 -10.44
N SER A 370 9.41 11.99 -10.38
CA SER A 370 10.43 11.03 -10.73
C SER A 370 9.84 9.96 -11.63
N ARG A 371 10.29 9.95 -12.89
CA ARG A 371 9.91 8.89 -13.83
C ARG A 371 10.54 7.55 -13.51
N ASP A 372 11.53 7.54 -12.63
CA ASP A 372 12.20 6.33 -12.17
C ASP A 372 11.35 5.56 -11.16
N ASP A 373 10.40 6.22 -10.53
CA ASP A 373 9.44 5.66 -9.60
C ASP A 373 8.22 5.16 -10.40
N GLU A 374 8.39 4.03 -11.07
CA GLU A 374 7.51 3.56 -12.14
C GLU A 374 6.10 3.19 -11.71
N GLU A 375 5.89 2.79 -10.45
CA GLU A 375 4.58 2.25 -10.03
C GLU A 375 3.53 3.36 -9.96
N ILE A 376 3.79 4.44 -9.24
CA ILE A 376 2.85 5.57 -9.16
C ILE A 376 2.63 6.21 -10.54
N TYR A 377 3.68 6.28 -11.36
CA TYR A 377 3.57 6.81 -12.71
C TYR A 377 2.65 5.94 -13.58
N LYS A 378 2.77 4.62 -13.52
CA LYS A 378 1.90 3.67 -14.22
C LYS A 378 0.46 3.77 -13.76
N GLU A 379 0.23 3.91 -12.46
CA GLU A 379 -1.10 4.08 -11.88
C GLU A 379 -1.81 5.30 -12.49
N PHE A 380 -1.16 6.47 -12.46
CA PHE A 380 -1.75 7.69 -13.05
C PHE A 380 -1.89 7.61 -14.58
N LEU A 381 -0.95 6.93 -15.25
CA LEU A 381 -1.02 6.70 -16.69
C LEU A 381 -2.25 5.85 -17.05
N GLU A 382 -2.51 4.79 -16.32
CA GLU A 382 -3.69 3.94 -16.50
C GLU A 382 -4.97 4.72 -16.25
N ILE A 383 -5.07 5.45 -15.14
CA ILE A 383 -6.24 6.28 -14.83
C ILE A 383 -6.52 7.26 -15.99
N ALA A 384 -5.49 8.00 -16.43
CA ALA A 384 -5.64 9.05 -17.44
C ALA A 384 -5.96 8.51 -18.83
N ASN A 385 -5.30 7.44 -19.26
CA ASN A 385 -5.35 6.98 -20.65
C ASN A 385 -6.32 5.82 -20.88
N GLU A 386 -6.69 5.10 -19.82
CA GLU A 386 -7.55 3.92 -19.94
C GLU A 386 -8.86 4.07 -19.16
N LEU A 387 -8.82 4.34 -17.86
CA LEU A 387 -10.00 4.28 -16.99
C LEU A 387 -10.94 5.48 -17.24
N ILE A 388 -10.44 6.72 -17.25
CA ILE A 388 -11.24 7.90 -17.55
C ILE A 388 -11.82 7.83 -18.98
N PRO A 389 -11.05 7.52 -20.04
CA PRO A 389 -11.58 7.31 -21.36
C PRO A 389 -12.63 6.19 -21.45
N HIS A 390 -12.47 5.11 -20.67
CA HIS A 390 -13.49 4.06 -20.58
C HIS A 390 -14.80 4.59 -19.98
N ILE A 391 -14.76 5.32 -18.85
CA ILE A 391 -15.94 5.98 -18.29
C ILE A 391 -16.63 6.80 -19.35
N MET A 392 -15.88 7.63 -20.10
CA MET A 392 -16.44 8.51 -21.12
C MET A 392 -17.06 7.76 -22.31
N ARG A 393 -16.55 6.57 -22.65
CA ARG A 393 -17.18 5.71 -23.67
C ARG A 393 -18.50 5.12 -23.15
N VAL A 394 -18.50 4.55 -21.97
CA VAL A 394 -19.70 3.94 -21.34
C VAL A 394 -20.79 4.99 -21.18
N VAL A 395 -20.43 6.16 -20.67
CA VAL A 395 -21.35 7.28 -20.42
C VAL A 395 -21.93 7.86 -21.73
N SER A 396 -21.16 7.85 -22.81
CA SER A 396 -21.62 8.32 -24.12
C SER A 396 -22.61 7.37 -24.79
N SER A 397 -22.57 6.07 -24.45
CA SER A 397 -23.37 5.02 -25.09
C SER A 397 -24.71 4.73 -24.38
N GLY A 398 -24.89 5.13 -23.11
CA GLY A 398 -26.04 4.77 -22.29
C GLY A 398 -26.97 5.92 -21.89
N ILE A 399 -28.27 5.63 -21.77
CA ILE A 399 -29.28 6.64 -21.39
C ILE A 399 -29.12 7.07 -19.93
N SER A 400 -28.77 6.15 -19.02
CA SER A 400 -28.60 6.40 -17.59
C SER A 400 -27.32 7.17 -17.26
N ALA A 401 -26.30 7.04 -18.08
CA ALA A 401 -24.99 7.59 -17.86
C ALA A 401 -24.80 9.04 -18.37
N ARG A 402 -25.77 9.59 -19.08
CA ARG A 402 -25.76 11.00 -19.54
C ARG A 402 -25.75 12.01 -18.39
N SER A 403 -26.06 11.60 -17.17
CA SER A 403 -25.99 12.46 -15.99
C SER A 403 -24.57 12.99 -15.74
N ILE A 404 -23.54 12.18 -15.92
CA ILE A 404 -22.13 12.57 -15.70
C ILE A 404 -21.71 13.66 -16.68
N LEU A 405 -22.03 13.52 -17.97
CA LEU A 405 -21.69 14.52 -19.01
C LEU A 405 -22.46 15.84 -18.87
N LYS A 406 -23.51 15.84 -18.02
CA LYS A 406 -24.32 17.01 -17.68
C LYS A 406 -24.05 17.55 -16.28
N ASP A 407 -23.13 16.95 -15.56
CA ASP A 407 -22.80 17.31 -14.19
C ASP A 407 -21.52 18.19 -14.18
N PRO A 408 -21.64 19.47 -13.77
CA PRO A 408 -20.49 20.37 -13.69
C PRO A 408 -19.41 19.89 -12.71
N GLU A 409 -19.79 19.20 -11.61
CA GLU A 409 -18.80 18.67 -10.66
C GLU A 409 -17.96 17.55 -11.31
N CYS A 410 -18.56 16.69 -12.11
CA CYS A 410 -17.80 15.67 -12.85
C CYS A 410 -16.81 16.30 -13.84
N PHE A 411 -17.19 17.44 -14.45
CA PHE A 411 -16.30 18.18 -15.31
C PHE A 411 -15.17 18.84 -14.50
N ALA A 412 -15.47 19.43 -13.34
CA ALA A 412 -14.47 20.01 -12.45
C ALA A 412 -13.46 18.94 -11.99
N TYR A 413 -13.90 17.79 -11.49
CA TYR A 413 -13.02 16.68 -11.09
C TYR A 413 -12.11 16.20 -12.22
N LEU A 414 -12.64 16.16 -13.44
CA LEU A 414 -11.83 15.82 -14.61
C LEU A 414 -10.71 16.83 -14.83
N ILE A 415 -11.02 18.12 -14.78
CA ILE A 415 -10.02 19.18 -14.96
C ILE A 415 -8.99 19.15 -13.83
N GLU A 416 -9.45 19.07 -12.56
CA GLU A 416 -8.56 18.95 -11.39
C GLU A 416 -7.60 17.77 -11.50
N PHE A 417 -8.07 16.62 -11.98
CA PHE A 417 -7.21 15.45 -12.16
C PHE A 417 -6.09 15.71 -13.16
N TYR A 418 -6.43 16.21 -14.35
CA TYR A 418 -5.42 16.44 -15.40
C TYR A 418 -4.52 17.63 -15.07
N ASP A 419 -5.03 18.64 -14.39
CA ASP A 419 -4.26 19.77 -13.91
C ASP A 419 -3.18 19.33 -12.89
N GLY A 420 -3.60 18.55 -11.88
CA GLY A 420 -2.67 18.04 -10.88
C GLY A 420 -1.55 17.16 -11.44
N ILE A 421 -1.84 16.31 -12.43
CA ILE A 421 -0.76 15.51 -13.07
C ILE A 421 0.11 16.36 -14.00
N CYS A 422 -0.42 17.42 -14.61
CA CYS A 422 0.39 18.36 -15.39
C CYS A 422 1.34 19.14 -14.47
N GLU A 423 0.86 19.67 -13.34
CA GLU A 423 1.71 20.32 -12.34
C GLU A 423 2.81 19.39 -11.81
N TRP A 424 2.47 18.13 -11.54
CA TRP A 424 3.46 17.13 -11.13
C TRP A 424 4.55 16.92 -12.18
N GLU A 425 4.18 16.84 -13.47
CA GLU A 425 5.12 16.67 -14.58
C GLU A 425 5.99 17.90 -14.89
N GLU A 426 5.57 19.11 -14.51
CA GLU A 426 6.38 20.31 -14.70
C GLU A 426 7.73 20.22 -14.00
N GLY A 427 7.82 19.48 -12.91
CA GLY A 427 9.08 19.16 -12.21
C GLY A 427 10.00 18.20 -12.97
N SER A 428 9.56 17.65 -14.13
CA SER A 428 10.34 16.69 -14.90
C SER A 428 11.44 17.36 -15.73
N ALA A 429 12.63 16.77 -15.75
CA ALA A 429 13.71 17.16 -16.65
C ALA A 429 13.38 16.93 -18.15
N THR A 430 12.34 16.17 -18.46
CA THR A 430 11.90 15.87 -19.83
C THR A 430 10.38 15.95 -19.93
N PRO A 431 9.79 17.13 -20.17
CA PRO A 431 8.33 17.34 -20.17
C PRO A 431 7.63 16.75 -21.41
N VAL A 432 8.05 15.62 -21.90
CA VAL A 432 7.52 14.99 -23.14
C VAL A 432 6.09 14.45 -22.94
N LEU A 433 5.63 14.33 -21.72
CA LEU A 433 4.35 13.66 -21.39
C LEU A 433 3.15 14.59 -21.38
N HIS A 434 3.32 15.90 -21.27
CA HIS A 434 2.21 16.86 -21.46
C HIS A 434 1.40 16.59 -22.73
N ILE A 435 2.03 16.16 -23.82
CA ILE A 435 1.36 15.83 -25.08
C ILE A 435 0.48 14.57 -24.91
N GLY A 436 0.94 13.57 -24.15
CA GLY A 436 0.18 12.34 -23.86
C GLY A 436 -1.09 12.61 -23.06
N TRP A 437 -0.98 13.37 -21.99
CA TRP A 437 -2.11 13.79 -21.15
C TRP A 437 -3.06 14.72 -21.90
N ALA A 438 -2.53 15.72 -22.58
CA ALA A 438 -3.32 16.72 -23.31
C ALA A 438 -4.25 16.09 -24.35
N LYS A 439 -3.82 15.06 -25.06
CA LYS A 439 -4.66 14.37 -26.04
C LYS A 439 -5.85 13.68 -25.39
N ALA A 440 -5.64 12.97 -24.29
CA ALA A 440 -6.71 12.29 -23.55
C ALA A 440 -7.70 13.32 -22.96
N LEU A 441 -7.20 14.38 -22.35
CA LEU A 441 -7.98 15.47 -21.81
C LEU A 441 -8.83 16.15 -22.90
N PHE A 442 -8.22 16.54 -24.03
CA PHE A 442 -8.93 17.23 -25.12
C PHE A 442 -10.07 16.39 -25.69
N ASN A 443 -9.83 15.10 -25.90
CA ASN A 443 -10.85 14.17 -26.36
C ASN A 443 -11.99 13.99 -25.37
N THR A 444 -11.73 14.19 -24.09
CA THR A 444 -12.70 14.02 -23.00
C THR A 444 -13.52 15.29 -22.76
N ILE A 445 -12.88 16.46 -22.73
CA ILE A 445 -13.55 17.77 -22.57
C ILE A 445 -14.65 17.97 -23.61
N SER A 446 -14.40 17.61 -24.86
CA SER A 446 -15.35 17.79 -25.95
C SER A 446 -16.66 17.00 -25.79
N LYS A 447 -16.69 15.99 -24.92
CA LYS A 447 -17.91 15.18 -24.66
C LYS A 447 -18.88 15.83 -23.71
N PHE A 448 -18.42 16.76 -22.87
CA PHE A 448 -19.31 17.52 -21.98
C PHE A 448 -20.05 18.63 -22.74
N ASP A 449 -21.33 18.84 -22.43
CA ASP A 449 -22.13 19.89 -23.00
C ASP A 449 -21.49 21.29 -22.81
N ALA A 450 -21.61 22.17 -23.77
CA ALA A 450 -21.07 23.55 -23.69
C ALA A 450 -21.59 24.29 -22.43
N HIS A 451 -22.87 24.08 -22.09
CA HIS A 451 -23.50 24.63 -20.90
C HIS A 451 -22.78 24.15 -19.61
N VAL A 452 -22.47 22.84 -19.49
CA VAL A 452 -21.74 22.29 -18.36
C VAL A 452 -20.36 22.89 -18.25
N ARG A 453 -19.63 22.98 -19.38
CA ARG A 453 -18.28 23.56 -19.42
C ARG A 453 -18.26 25.03 -18.98
N SER A 454 -19.32 25.80 -19.29
CA SER A 454 -19.43 27.21 -18.92
C SER A 454 -19.70 27.45 -17.42
N HIS A 455 -20.11 26.42 -16.67
CA HIS A 455 -20.32 26.52 -15.22
C HIS A 455 -19.03 26.33 -14.41
N VAL A 456 -17.97 25.79 -15.01
CA VAL A 456 -16.68 25.62 -14.35
C VAL A 456 -15.78 26.77 -14.76
N LYS A 457 -15.40 27.60 -13.79
CA LYS A 457 -14.48 28.72 -13.99
C LYS A 457 -13.06 28.25 -13.77
N MET A 458 -12.26 28.27 -14.82
CA MET A 458 -10.80 28.08 -14.71
C MET A 458 -10.13 29.42 -14.45
N ILE A 459 -9.31 29.48 -13.41
CA ILE A 459 -8.53 30.65 -13.03
C ILE A 459 -7.06 30.30 -13.23
N CYS A 460 -6.44 30.94 -14.24
CA CYS A 460 -4.99 30.84 -14.39
C CYS A 460 -4.32 31.82 -13.42
N ILE A 461 -3.46 31.30 -12.53
CA ILE A 461 -2.64 32.13 -11.68
C ILE A 461 -1.29 32.25 -12.36
N ASP A 462 -0.91 33.48 -12.66
CA ASP A 462 0.41 33.77 -13.21
C ASP A 462 1.43 33.67 -12.07
N PRO A 463 2.41 32.73 -12.11
CA PRO A 463 3.39 32.58 -11.05
C PRO A 463 4.28 33.82 -10.87
N ASP A 464 4.37 34.68 -11.89
CA ASP A 464 5.15 35.92 -11.84
C ASP A 464 4.34 37.14 -11.33
N SER A 465 3.04 36.98 -11.07
CA SER A 465 2.25 38.06 -10.50
C SER A 465 2.58 38.24 -9.02
N SER A 466 3.17 39.39 -8.68
CA SER A 466 3.61 39.75 -7.32
C SER A 466 2.46 40.07 -6.34
N ASP A 467 1.25 39.63 -6.64
CA ASP A 467 0.06 39.85 -5.80
C ASP A 467 -0.18 38.64 -4.87
N ASN A 468 0.86 38.28 -4.09
CA ASN A 468 0.81 37.29 -3.01
C ASN A 468 0.19 37.87 -1.71
N GLY A 469 -0.86 38.68 -1.82
CA GLY A 469 -1.64 39.15 -0.71
C GLY A 469 -2.84 38.25 -0.41
N ASP A 470 -2.81 37.51 0.67
CA ASP A 470 -3.95 36.95 1.41
C ASP A 470 -4.65 35.69 0.96
N LEU A 471 -3.98 34.72 0.31
CA LEU A 471 -4.63 33.44 0.00
C LEU A 471 -4.08 32.18 0.73
N GLN A 472 -3.09 32.33 1.59
CA GLN A 472 -2.65 31.22 2.47
C GLN A 472 -3.45 31.23 3.78
N GLY A 473 -4.45 30.39 3.90
CA GLY A 473 -5.09 30.10 5.19
C GLY A 473 -6.58 29.78 5.20
N SER A 474 -7.29 29.75 4.06
CA SER A 474 -8.75 29.64 4.15
C SER A 474 -9.40 28.42 3.46
N ALA A 475 -8.74 27.75 2.54
CA ALA A 475 -9.37 26.68 1.76
C ALA A 475 -9.44 25.34 2.52
N VAL A 476 -8.37 24.95 3.19
CA VAL A 476 -8.32 23.68 3.94
C VAL A 476 -9.17 23.73 5.21
N GLU A 477 -9.17 24.88 5.93
CA GLU A 477 -10.01 25.04 7.13
C GLU A 477 -11.51 25.15 6.80
N LYS A 478 -11.88 25.72 5.66
CA LYS A 478 -13.29 25.82 5.24
C LYS A 478 -13.84 24.49 4.75
N ALA A 479 -13.06 23.66 4.07
CA ALA A 479 -13.47 22.33 3.65
C ALA A 479 -13.67 21.39 4.84
N ALA A 480 -12.76 21.37 5.81
CA ALA A 480 -12.90 20.59 7.05
C ALA A 480 -14.07 21.06 7.93
N ALA A 481 -14.34 22.37 7.97
CA ALA A 481 -15.47 22.94 8.70
C ALA A 481 -16.84 22.68 8.01
N ALA A 482 -16.88 22.53 6.70
CA ALA A 482 -18.08 22.18 5.95
C ALA A 482 -18.44 20.69 6.14
N GLU A 483 -17.47 19.79 6.12
CA GLU A 483 -17.70 18.36 6.36
C GLU A 483 -18.11 18.08 7.83
N ALA A 484 -17.60 18.84 8.80
CA ALA A 484 -18.00 18.73 10.20
C ALA A 484 -19.43 19.26 10.48
N ARG A 485 -19.96 20.15 9.66
CA ARG A 485 -21.34 20.67 9.80
C ARG A 485 -22.40 19.78 9.14
N THR A 486 -22.06 19.04 8.11
CA THR A 486 -22.98 18.10 7.44
C THR A 486 -23.29 16.85 8.26
N SER A 487 -22.50 16.54 9.28
CA SER A 487 -22.76 15.40 10.18
C SER A 487 -23.69 15.71 11.37
N GLN A 488 -24.11 16.96 11.56
CA GLN A 488 -25.01 17.36 12.65
C GLN A 488 -26.43 17.72 12.24
N ASP A 489 -26.73 17.91 10.95
CA ASP A 489 -28.07 18.28 10.49
C ASP A 489 -28.72 17.22 9.56
N GLN A 490 -28.94 16.01 10.10
CA GLN A 490 -29.93 15.10 9.53
C GLN A 490 -31.27 15.28 10.20
N ASN A 491 -31.92 16.43 10.01
CA ASN A 491 -33.37 16.58 10.06
C ASN A 491 -33.78 17.91 9.44
N GLY A 492 -34.43 17.82 8.27
CA GLY A 492 -35.33 18.85 7.79
C GLY A 492 -34.82 19.78 6.69
N ASN A 493 -35.42 19.65 5.55
CA ASN A 493 -35.54 20.56 4.41
C ASN A 493 -34.40 20.61 3.39
N MET A 494 -34.73 20.06 2.21
CA MET A 494 -34.10 20.40 0.93
C MET A 494 -34.16 21.89 0.69
N ALA A 495 -33.04 22.56 0.87
CA ALA A 495 -32.75 23.82 0.23
C ALA A 495 -31.58 23.57 -0.71
N THR A 496 -31.80 23.82 -1.98
CA THR A 496 -30.81 23.87 -3.05
C THR A 496 -29.80 24.96 -2.75
N ASP A 497 -28.77 24.65 -1.97
CA ASP A 497 -27.59 25.48 -1.92
C ASP A 497 -26.65 25.05 -3.04
N CYS A 498 -26.62 25.87 -4.10
CA CYS A 498 -25.54 25.89 -5.06
C CYS A 498 -24.25 26.15 -4.29
N ILE A 499 -23.50 25.10 -4.04
CA ILE A 499 -22.10 25.23 -3.58
C ILE A 499 -21.38 25.92 -4.71
N ASN A 500 -21.00 27.17 -4.50
CA ASN A 500 -20.08 27.90 -5.35
C ASN A 500 -18.72 27.19 -5.28
N LEU A 501 -18.51 26.23 -6.18
CA LEU A 501 -17.19 25.77 -6.55
C LEU A 501 -16.53 26.85 -7.44
N THR A 502 -16.25 27.98 -6.82
CA THR A 502 -15.31 28.97 -7.34
C THR A 502 -14.01 28.73 -6.62
N GLU A 503 -13.32 27.66 -6.92
CA GLU A 503 -11.96 27.49 -6.47
C GLU A 503 -11.10 27.00 -7.60
N GLU A 504 -10.27 27.89 -8.02
CA GLU A 504 -8.95 27.80 -8.59
C GLU A 504 -8.62 26.47 -9.28
N VAL A 505 -8.83 26.45 -10.55
CA VAL A 505 -8.15 25.53 -11.48
C VAL A 505 -7.03 26.33 -12.10
N ARG A 506 -5.81 25.97 -11.78
CA ARG A 506 -4.59 26.47 -12.40
C ARG A 506 -4.32 25.80 -13.74
#